data_6d117c8aef84f2a2511aad56bcb0ffc7
#
_entry.id   6d117c8aef84f2a2511aad56bcb0ffc7
#
_cell.length_a   1.000
_cell.length_b   1.000
_cell.length_c   1.000
_cell.angle_alpha   90.00
_cell.angle_beta   90.00
_cell.angle_gamma   90.00
#
_symmetry.space_group_name_H-M   'P 1'
#
loop_
_entity.id
_entity.type
_entity.pdbx_description
1 polymer ?
#
loop_
_entity_poly.entity_id
_entity_poly.type
_entity_poly.pdbx_seq_one_letter_code
_entity_poly.pdbx_strand_id
1 'polypeptide(L)'
;MNRTGQTATDVYGPTDNLVYTYTGNQLNNVNDATGTAYQNNGFSDNGSTTTNEYLYDQNGNLTKDLNKQIDNIMYSPQNLPQRIDMITSGQPRILYVYDATGRKLRKKTLLNQADVTTTDYDGSFVYVGGALSYIITPEGRALPDGSTYKYEYHLKDHLGNTRVVFDQNGTVLQDNSYYPFGMSIDGLNYTNTAQSAPNKYLYNGKEMQDDFNLDWMDYGARMYDAVLGRWHSVDPLAEFNRKWSPYNYAVNNPIRYIDPDGMQWADPKKDQKIADRLQSEITDRLTTEKENLNTANNKVSQLEKKIAEKGSTNELENKLSNAKAELSSISTTISDLNESSCILTEMGSKDVSQVFDFNEITSETGGTEVIKGVITMDVVSDANAIHETKHGFQIYDKSISHDKLEREVPAYQSQFSFNPQSVKNNVPSAWGLISNRSDINTNWVMGIHDSEYNFIYLPSWTIKGVQHLFETMKGKKP
;
A
#
# COMPACT_ATOMS: atom_id res chain seq x y z
N MET A 1 -22.59 0.27 19.25
CA MET A 1 -21.16 0.60 19.53
C MET A 1 -21.09 1.39 20.81
N ASN A 2 -20.21 1.04 21.76
CA ASN A 2 -20.08 1.79 23.01
C ASN A 2 -18.71 2.48 23.03
N ARG A 3 -18.69 3.75 23.41
CA ARG A 3 -17.45 4.53 23.60
C ARG A 3 -17.46 5.20 24.97
N THR A 4 -16.28 5.32 25.54
CA THR A 4 -16.03 6.08 26.77
C THR A 4 -15.02 7.16 26.44
N GLY A 5 -15.30 8.39 26.79
CA GLY A 5 -14.47 9.55 26.50
C GLY A 5 -14.62 10.64 27.56
N GLN A 6 -14.08 11.80 27.28
CA GLN A 6 -14.22 12.95 28.16
C GLN A 6 -15.65 13.50 28.09
N THR A 7 -16.32 13.54 29.23
CA THR A 7 -17.69 14.05 29.36
C THR A 7 -17.73 15.47 29.98
N ALA A 8 -16.66 15.86 30.66
CA ALA A 8 -16.38 17.21 31.15
C ALA A 8 -14.86 17.32 31.35
N THR A 9 -14.34 18.53 31.61
CA THR A 9 -12.90 18.72 31.88
C THR A 9 -12.42 17.73 32.95
N ASP A 10 -11.47 16.88 32.59
CA ASP A 10 -10.89 15.81 33.43
C ASP A 10 -11.89 14.76 33.96
N VAL A 11 -13.09 14.69 33.38
CA VAL A 11 -14.11 13.69 33.73
C VAL A 11 -14.36 12.78 32.55
N TYR A 12 -14.25 11.48 32.74
CA TYR A 12 -14.44 10.46 31.71
C TYR A 12 -15.65 9.58 32.04
N GLY A 13 -16.42 9.25 31.01
CA GLY A 13 -17.62 8.44 31.12
C GLY A 13 -18.13 7.96 29.76
N PRO A 14 -19.26 7.25 29.71
CA PRO A 14 -19.88 6.85 28.44
C PRO A 14 -20.22 8.07 27.59
N THR A 15 -19.66 8.17 26.39
CA THR A 15 -19.98 9.21 25.41
C THR A 15 -20.98 8.71 24.39
N ASP A 16 -20.95 7.40 24.07
CA ASP A 16 -21.88 6.80 23.12
C ASP A 16 -22.31 5.40 23.55
N ASN A 17 -23.58 5.10 23.27
CA ASN A 17 -24.14 3.75 23.28
C ASN A 17 -25.02 3.56 22.04
N LEU A 18 -24.37 3.43 20.86
CA LEU A 18 -25.04 3.44 19.56
C LEU A 18 -25.74 2.13 19.27
N VAL A 19 -27.01 2.22 18.94
CA VAL A 19 -27.87 1.13 18.45
C VAL A 19 -28.18 1.38 16.98
N TYR A 20 -27.81 0.45 16.14
CA TYR A 20 -27.95 0.54 14.68
C TYR A 20 -29.13 -0.30 14.20
N THR A 21 -29.94 0.24 13.31
CA THR A 21 -31.01 -0.50 12.61
C THR A 21 -30.73 -0.54 11.11
N TYR A 22 -31.04 -1.69 10.49
CA TYR A 22 -30.69 -1.94 9.10
C TYR A 22 -31.85 -2.50 8.29
N THR A 23 -31.84 -2.22 6.98
CA THR A 23 -32.57 -2.99 5.97
C THR A 23 -31.55 -3.67 5.08
N GLY A 24 -31.41 -4.98 5.20
CA GLY A 24 -30.32 -5.73 4.59
C GLY A 24 -28.96 -5.25 5.13
N ASN A 25 -28.09 -4.73 4.25
CA ASN A 25 -26.81 -4.14 4.63
C ASN A 25 -26.84 -2.60 4.78
N GLN A 26 -27.93 -1.96 4.38
CA GLN A 26 -28.08 -0.50 4.45
C GLN A 26 -28.50 -0.07 5.85
N LEU A 27 -27.82 0.94 6.37
CA LEU A 27 -28.15 1.55 7.66
C LEU A 27 -29.38 2.42 7.52
N ASN A 28 -30.36 2.26 8.40
CA ASN A 28 -31.58 3.08 8.39
C ASN A 28 -31.57 4.18 9.46
N ASN A 29 -31.10 3.78 10.65
CA ASN A 29 -31.15 4.67 11.81
C ASN A 29 -30.05 4.30 12.81
N VAL A 30 -29.53 5.30 13.51
CA VAL A 30 -28.62 5.14 14.64
C VAL A 30 -29.19 5.92 15.82
N ASN A 31 -29.48 5.23 16.91
CA ASN A 31 -29.93 5.84 18.14
C ASN A 31 -28.84 5.78 19.20
N ASP A 32 -28.54 6.91 19.83
CA ASP A 32 -27.64 6.95 20.97
C ASP A 32 -28.41 6.80 22.30
N ALA A 33 -28.28 5.64 22.93
CA ALA A 33 -28.94 5.34 24.19
C ALA A 33 -28.31 6.07 25.41
N THR A 34 -27.21 6.80 25.27
CA THR A 34 -26.64 7.64 26.35
C THR A 34 -27.42 8.94 26.52
N GLY A 35 -28.23 9.32 25.51
CA GLY A 35 -28.98 10.57 25.48
C GLY A 35 -28.16 11.80 25.09
N THR A 36 -28.78 12.95 25.07
CA THR A 36 -28.22 14.19 24.50
C THR A 36 -27.11 14.86 25.32
N ALA A 37 -26.80 14.34 26.51
CA ALA A 37 -25.88 15.01 27.44
C ALA A 37 -24.43 15.10 26.97
N TYR A 38 -23.99 14.22 26.04
CA TYR A 38 -22.59 14.07 25.64
C TYR A 38 -22.36 14.09 24.13
N GLN A 39 -23.35 14.56 23.34
CA GLN A 39 -23.30 14.59 21.87
C GLN A 39 -22.16 15.44 21.29
N ASN A 40 -21.59 16.35 22.06
CA ASN A 40 -20.46 17.17 21.60
C ASN A 40 -19.14 16.39 21.50
N ASN A 41 -19.02 15.29 22.26
CA ASN A 41 -17.80 14.48 22.35
C ASN A 41 -17.97 13.05 21.79
N GLY A 42 -19.06 12.80 21.08
CA GLY A 42 -19.45 11.52 20.52
C GLY A 42 -20.29 11.68 19.24
N PHE A 43 -21.18 10.73 19.03
CA PHE A 43 -22.15 10.77 17.95
C PHE A 43 -23.23 11.83 18.19
N SER A 44 -23.48 12.67 17.20
CA SER A 44 -24.57 13.65 17.26
C SER A 44 -25.83 13.05 16.66
N ASP A 45 -26.78 12.66 17.51
CA ASP A 45 -28.09 12.14 17.11
C ASP A 45 -29.04 13.31 16.78
N ASN A 46 -28.93 13.79 15.55
CA ASN A 46 -29.76 14.92 15.05
C ASN A 46 -31.03 14.46 14.34
N GLY A 47 -31.12 13.16 14.02
CA GLY A 47 -32.22 12.59 13.22
C GLY A 47 -33.30 11.86 14.02
N SER A 48 -33.24 11.84 15.33
CA SER A 48 -33.91 10.97 16.30
C SER A 48 -35.43 10.78 16.18
N THR A 49 -36.11 11.55 15.35
CA THR A 49 -37.59 11.46 15.20
C THR A 49 -38.02 10.76 13.90
N THR A 50 -37.09 10.39 13.03
CA THR A 50 -37.40 9.79 11.73
C THR A 50 -37.02 8.32 11.68
N THR A 51 -37.80 7.52 10.96
CA THR A 51 -37.53 6.09 10.80
C THR A 51 -36.44 5.77 9.78
N ASN A 52 -36.03 6.76 8.96
CA ASN A 52 -35.01 6.63 7.92
C ASN A 52 -34.12 7.86 7.92
N GLU A 53 -33.06 7.83 8.70
CA GLU A 53 -32.06 8.91 8.77
C GLU A 53 -31.07 8.84 7.60
N TYR A 54 -30.87 7.63 7.08
CA TYR A 54 -29.94 7.32 6.01
C TYR A 54 -30.68 6.80 4.79
N LEU A 55 -30.46 7.41 3.63
CA LEU A 55 -31.03 6.97 2.35
C LEU A 55 -29.94 6.61 1.37
N TYR A 56 -30.23 5.71 0.44
CA TYR A 56 -29.28 5.18 -0.53
C TYR A 56 -29.84 5.23 -1.94
N ASP A 57 -28.97 5.35 -2.93
CA ASP A 57 -29.32 5.18 -4.33
C ASP A 57 -29.40 3.69 -4.73
N GLN A 58 -29.69 3.43 -6.02
CA GLN A 58 -29.79 2.06 -6.54
C GLN A 58 -28.46 1.31 -6.57
N ASN A 59 -27.32 2.03 -6.55
CA ASN A 59 -25.97 1.45 -6.46
C ASN A 59 -25.55 1.16 -5.01
N GLY A 60 -26.40 1.55 -4.04
CA GLY A 60 -26.10 1.42 -2.61
C GLY A 60 -25.20 2.53 -2.06
N ASN A 61 -25.06 3.66 -2.75
CA ASN A 61 -24.35 4.81 -2.23
C ASN A 61 -25.27 5.63 -1.30
N LEU A 62 -24.74 6.09 -0.19
CA LEU A 62 -25.46 6.96 0.74
C LEU A 62 -25.82 8.28 0.06
N THR A 63 -27.09 8.63 0.00
CA THR A 63 -27.55 9.89 -0.60
C THR A 63 -28.02 10.91 0.42
N LYS A 64 -28.33 10.49 1.63
CA LYS A 64 -28.79 11.36 2.72
C LYS A 64 -28.29 10.86 4.07
N ASP A 65 -27.90 11.81 4.94
CA ASP A 65 -27.51 11.56 6.33
C ASP A 65 -28.03 12.72 7.20
N LEU A 66 -29.12 12.48 7.93
CA LEU A 66 -29.74 13.52 8.75
C LEU A 66 -28.92 13.86 10.00
N ASN A 67 -28.11 12.89 10.50
CA ASN A 67 -27.29 13.13 11.68
C ASN A 67 -26.11 14.07 11.36
N LYS A 68 -25.56 13.99 10.15
CA LYS A 68 -24.57 14.94 9.63
C LYS A 68 -25.20 16.13 8.91
N GLN A 69 -26.52 16.26 8.96
CA GLN A 69 -27.27 17.34 8.29
C GLN A 69 -27.01 17.38 6.78
N ILE A 70 -26.83 16.24 6.14
CA ILE A 70 -26.68 16.10 4.69
C ILE A 70 -28.05 15.88 4.06
N ASP A 71 -28.44 16.78 3.14
CA ASP A 71 -29.69 16.69 2.41
C ASP A 71 -29.58 15.77 1.20
N ASN A 72 -28.48 15.89 0.44
CA ASN A 72 -28.28 15.10 -0.77
C ASN A 72 -26.81 14.92 -1.10
N ILE A 73 -26.46 13.71 -1.56
CA ILE A 73 -25.14 13.40 -2.11
C ILE A 73 -25.35 12.93 -3.56
N MET A 74 -24.65 13.55 -4.48
CA MET A 74 -24.61 13.15 -5.88
C MET A 74 -23.29 12.46 -6.18
N TYR A 75 -23.34 11.33 -6.87
CA TYR A 75 -22.17 10.50 -7.19
C TYR A 75 -21.78 10.54 -8.67
N SER A 76 -20.50 10.31 -8.94
CA SER A 76 -19.98 10.04 -10.27
C SER A 76 -20.35 8.61 -10.72
N PRO A 77 -20.15 8.26 -12.01
CA PRO A 77 -20.27 6.89 -12.48
C PRO A 77 -19.33 5.87 -11.76
N GLN A 78 -18.29 6.37 -11.09
CA GLN A 78 -17.36 5.58 -10.28
C GLN A 78 -17.79 5.43 -8.82
N ASN A 79 -19.02 5.85 -8.47
CA ASN A 79 -19.55 5.89 -7.10
C ASN A 79 -18.73 6.77 -6.13
N LEU A 80 -18.06 7.80 -6.64
CA LEU A 80 -17.39 8.83 -5.84
C LEU A 80 -18.31 10.04 -5.65
N PRO A 81 -18.39 10.63 -4.44
CA PRO A 81 -19.25 11.80 -4.21
C PRO A 81 -18.71 13.01 -4.99
N GLN A 82 -19.52 13.55 -5.89
CA GLN A 82 -19.20 14.77 -6.64
C GLN A 82 -19.75 16.03 -5.98
N ARG A 83 -20.86 15.89 -5.25
CA ARG A 83 -21.52 17.01 -4.59
C ARG A 83 -22.20 16.53 -3.32
N ILE A 84 -22.00 17.29 -2.25
CA ILE A 84 -22.68 17.10 -0.97
C ILE A 84 -23.39 18.40 -0.65
N ASP A 85 -24.71 18.37 -0.48
CA ASP A 85 -25.55 19.49 -0.09
C ASP A 85 -25.97 19.33 1.37
N MET A 86 -25.76 20.38 2.19
CA MET A 86 -26.11 20.39 3.61
C MET A 86 -27.49 21.04 3.82
N ILE A 87 -28.21 20.61 4.87
CA ILE A 87 -29.51 21.13 5.26
C ILE A 87 -29.38 22.51 5.95
N THR A 88 -28.20 22.82 6.50
CA THR A 88 -28.00 23.99 7.37
C THR A 88 -28.16 25.34 6.66
N SER A 89 -28.33 26.40 7.47
CA SER A 89 -28.47 27.78 6.97
C SER A 89 -27.31 28.18 6.08
N GLY A 90 -27.59 28.90 5.00
CA GLY A 90 -26.59 29.25 3.99
C GLY A 90 -26.36 28.19 2.93
N GLN A 91 -27.08 27.07 3.01
CA GLN A 91 -26.99 25.96 2.06
C GLN A 91 -25.53 25.58 1.71
N PRO A 92 -24.74 25.19 2.71
CA PRO A 92 -23.36 24.81 2.48
C PRO A 92 -23.28 23.65 1.49
N ARG A 93 -22.23 23.67 0.67
CA ARG A 93 -22.01 22.64 -0.36
C ARG A 93 -20.56 22.31 -0.48
N ILE A 94 -20.26 21.03 -0.68
CA ILE A 94 -18.93 20.54 -1.03
C ILE A 94 -18.99 19.94 -2.43
N LEU A 95 -18.07 20.35 -3.29
CA LEU A 95 -17.93 19.84 -4.64
C LEU A 95 -16.59 19.18 -4.81
N TYR A 96 -16.55 18.00 -5.40
CA TYR A 96 -15.34 17.28 -5.74
C TYR A 96 -15.23 17.09 -7.25
N VAL A 97 -13.99 17.16 -7.76
CA VAL A 97 -13.64 16.86 -9.15
C VAL A 97 -12.61 15.75 -9.12
N TYR A 98 -12.87 14.71 -9.89
CA TYR A 98 -11.98 13.55 -10.04
C TYR A 98 -11.56 13.39 -11.49
N ASP A 99 -10.41 12.77 -11.73
CA ASP A 99 -10.02 12.29 -13.06
C ASP A 99 -10.72 10.96 -13.41
N ALA A 100 -10.42 10.43 -14.59
CA ALA A 100 -11.01 9.18 -15.06
C ALA A 100 -10.61 7.94 -14.25
N THR A 101 -9.55 8.02 -13.44
CA THR A 101 -9.10 6.94 -12.54
C THR A 101 -9.71 7.03 -11.15
N GLY A 102 -10.47 8.09 -10.84
CA GLY A 102 -11.05 8.35 -9.54
C GLY A 102 -10.13 9.16 -8.61
N ARG A 103 -8.97 9.63 -9.08
CA ARG A 103 -8.10 10.48 -8.27
C ARG A 103 -8.72 11.87 -8.11
N LYS A 104 -8.79 12.35 -6.87
CA LYS A 104 -9.30 13.68 -6.55
C LYS A 104 -8.34 14.76 -7.08
N LEU A 105 -8.87 15.68 -7.90
CA LEU A 105 -8.14 16.80 -8.48
C LEU A 105 -8.50 18.12 -7.80
N ARG A 106 -9.75 18.26 -7.33
CA ARG A 106 -10.22 19.51 -6.71
C ARG A 106 -11.31 19.25 -5.70
N LYS A 107 -11.28 20.02 -4.61
CA LYS A 107 -12.39 20.21 -3.67
C LYS A 107 -12.75 21.70 -3.62
N LYS A 108 -14.04 22.00 -3.65
CA LYS A 108 -14.58 23.34 -3.42
C LYS A 108 -15.63 23.31 -2.34
N THR A 109 -15.59 24.31 -1.45
CA THR A 109 -16.64 24.57 -0.50
C THR A 109 -17.38 25.85 -0.87
N LEU A 110 -18.70 25.82 -0.76
CA LEU A 110 -19.56 26.95 -1.05
C LEU A 110 -20.45 27.24 0.14
N LEU A 111 -20.73 28.53 0.38
CA LEU A 111 -21.72 29.00 1.34
C LEU A 111 -22.54 30.10 0.66
N ASN A 112 -23.88 30.06 0.77
CA ASN A 112 -24.77 30.97 0.06
C ASN A 112 -24.48 31.05 -1.45
N GLN A 113 -24.11 29.93 -2.06
CA GLN A 113 -23.71 29.77 -3.48
C GLN A 113 -22.43 30.51 -3.87
N ALA A 114 -21.68 31.08 -2.94
CA ALA A 114 -20.38 31.69 -3.16
C ALA A 114 -19.26 30.73 -2.76
N ASP A 115 -18.14 30.71 -3.52
CA ASP A 115 -16.96 29.94 -3.19
C ASP A 115 -16.36 30.45 -1.86
N VAL A 116 -16.14 29.54 -0.90
CA VAL A 116 -15.45 29.81 0.37
C VAL A 116 -13.99 29.40 0.25
N THR A 117 -13.76 28.16 -0.18
CA THR A 117 -12.40 27.60 -0.33
C THR A 117 -12.33 26.73 -1.58
N THR A 118 -11.22 26.80 -2.28
CA THR A 118 -10.86 25.85 -3.34
C THR A 118 -9.55 25.22 -2.98
N THR A 119 -9.50 23.89 -2.97
CA THR A 119 -8.29 23.09 -2.79
C THR A 119 -8.03 22.30 -4.06
N ASP A 120 -6.85 22.46 -4.66
CA ASP A 120 -6.40 21.71 -5.83
C ASP A 120 -5.33 20.71 -5.41
N TYR A 121 -5.38 19.50 -5.98
CA TYR A 121 -4.47 18.38 -5.70
C TYR A 121 -3.70 18.01 -6.98
N ASP A 122 -2.38 18.10 -6.93
CA ASP A 122 -1.50 17.69 -8.02
C ASP A 122 -0.39 16.77 -7.48
N GLY A 123 -0.70 15.48 -7.43
CA GLY A 123 0.16 14.49 -6.77
C GLY A 123 0.38 14.85 -5.30
N SER A 124 1.63 15.09 -4.92
CA SER A 124 2.00 15.50 -3.56
C SER A 124 1.79 16.99 -3.28
N PHE A 125 1.51 17.80 -4.29
CA PHE A 125 1.33 19.25 -4.14
C PHE A 125 -0.13 19.59 -3.86
N VAL A 126 -0.37 20.36 -2.80
CA VAL A 126 -1.71 20.80 -2.41
C VAL A 126 -1.76 22.31 -2.42
N TYR A 127 -2.70 22.86 -3.19
CA TYR A 127 -2.92 24.30 -3.34
C TYR A 127 -4.25 24.69 -2.70
N VAL A 128 -4.25 25.79 -1.96
CA VAL A 128 -5.48 26.35 -1.36
C VAL A 128 -5.63 27.78 -1.86
N GLY A 129 -6.79 28.10 -2.44
CA GLY A 129 -7.02 29.42 -3.02
C GLY A 129 -6.07 29.76 -4.17
N GLY A 130 -5.50 28.78 -4.87
CA GLY A 130 -4.56 28.93 -5.97
C GLY A 130 -3.09 29.11 -5.54
N ALA A 131 -2.81 29.14 -4.22
CA ALA A 131 -1.45 29.21 -3.70
C ALA A 131 -1.01 27.84 -3.18
N LEU A 132 0.28 27.46 -3.37
CA LEU A 132 0.82 26.24 -2.78
C LEU A 132 0.73 26.34 -1.26
N SER A 133 -0.03 25.42 -0.67
CA SER A 133 -0.26 25.34 0.77
C SER A 133 0.77 24.43 1.45
N TYR A 134 0.96 23.23 0.89
CA TYR A 134 1.99 22.28 1.35
C TYR A 134 2.30 21.24 0.28
N ILE A 135 3.44 20.57 0.50
CA ILE A 135 3.87 19.41 -0.28
C ILE A 135 3.86 18.21 0.68
N ILE A 136 3.17 17.13 0.33
CA ILE A 136 3.20 15.86 1.08
C ILE A 136 4.58 15.22 0.85
N THR A 137 5.22 14.81 1.93
CA THR A 137 6.50 14.11 1.90
C THR A 137 6.38 12.77 2.64
N PRO A 138 7.28 11.82 2.44
CA PRO A 138 7.30 10.55 3.16
C PRO A 138 7.18 10.70 4.68
N GLU A 139 7.90 11.64 5.24
CA GLU A 139 8.00 11.84 6.68
C GLU A 139 6.93 12.79 7.25
N GLY A 140 6.15 13.46 6.39
CA GLY A 140 5.16 14.43 6.81
C GLY A 140 4.77 15.43 5.72
N ARG A 141 5.10 16.72 5.86
CA ARG A 141 4.84 17.73 4.83
C ARG A 141 5.82 18.90 4.90
N ALA A 142 6.00 19.56 3.77
CA ALA A 142 6.76 20.79 3.65
C ALA A 142 5.82 21.96 3.34
N LEU A 143 5.88 23.03 4.13
CA LEU A 143 5.07 24.24 3.98
C LEU A 143 5.92 25.38 3.43
N PRO A 144 5.46 26.16 2.44
CA PRO A 144 6.17 27.34 1.96
C PRO A 144 6.43 28.37 3.07
N ASP A 145 7.66 28.88 3.13
CA ASP A 145 8.08 29.92 4.06
C ASP A 145 8.97 30.94 3.35
N GLY A 146 8.35 31.89 2.67
CA GLY A 146 9.05 32.84 1.79
C GLY A 146 9.71 32.14 0.60
N SER A 147 11.03 32.13 0.56
CA SER A 147 11.84 31.43 -0.48
C SER A 147 12.32 30.05 -0.05
N THR A 148 11.90 29.57 1.12
CA THR A 148 12.31 28.29 1.72
C THR A 148 11.09 27.48 2.10
N TYR A 149 11.30 26.37 2.83
CA TYR A 149 10.24 25.51 3.36
C TYR A 149 10.43 25.26 4.84
N LYS A 150 9.33 25.19 5.60
CA LYS A 150 9.26 24.61 6.94
C LYS A 150 8.83 23.15 6.81
N TYR A 151 9.48 22.27 7.57
CA TYR A 151 9.17 20.85 7.55
C TYR A 151 8.40 20.45 8.80
N GLU A 152 7.35 19.67 8.61
CA GLU A 152 6.60 19.00 9.65
C GLU A 152 6.78 17.50 9.49
N TYR A 153 7.02 16.82 10.61
CA TYR A 153 7.24 15.38 10.68
C TYR A 153 6.07 14.72 11.39
N HIS A 154 5.64 13.57 10.87
CA HIS A 154 4.50 12.82 11.38
C HIS A 154 4.97 11.50 11.98
N LEU A 155 4.86 11.35 13.30
CA LEU A 155 5.02 10.04 13.95
C LEU A 155 3.72 9.28 13.81
N LYS A 156 3.81 8.12 13.18
CA LYS A 156 2.68 7.25 12.89
C LYS A 156 2.77 5.96 13.71
N ASP A 157 1.64 5.39 14.09
CA ASP A 157 1.59 4.05 14.69
C ASP A 157 1.62 2.95 13.62
N HIS A 158 1.53 1.69 14.05
CA HIS A 158 1.58 0.51 13.18
C HIS A 158 0.44 0.41 12.15
N LEU A 159 -0.64 1.17 12.33
CA LEU A 159 -1.75 1.25 11.37
C LEU A 159 -1.64 2.47 10.45
N GLY A 160 -0.56 3.25 10.58
CA GLY A 160 -0.38 4.48 9.81
C GLY A 160 -1.11 5.70 10.38
N ASN A 161 -1.71 5.60 11.58
CA ASN A 161 -2.36 6.74 12.22
C ASN A 161 -1.33 7.79 12.62
N THR A 162 -1.52 9.03 12.19
CA THR A 162 -0.68 10.15 12.62
C THR A 162 -0.95 10.42 14.11
N ARG A 163 0.04 10.11 14.97
CA ARG A 163 -0.07 10.26 16.42
C ARG A 163 0.46 11.62 16.87
N VAL A 164 1.61 12.02 16.36
CA VAL A 164 2.25 13.29 16.71
C VAL A 164 2.72 13.98 15.44
N VAL A 165 2.46 15.28 15.34
CA VAL A 165 3.07 16.16 14.34
C VAL A 165 3.98 17.13 15.06
N PHE A 166 5.21 17.28 14.60
CA PHE A 166 6.17 18.21 15.16
C PHE A 166 6.95 18.92 14.04
N ASP A 167 7.44 20.12 14.35
CA ASP A 167 8.23 20.91 13.39
C ASP A 167 9.71 20.47 13.36
N GLN A 168 10.47 21.03 12.45
CA GLN A 168 11.91 20.80 12.29
C GLN A 168 12.75 21.18 13.53
N ASN A 169 12.17 21.91 14.50
CA ASN A 169 12.83 22.30 15.76
C ASN A 169 12.42 21.37 16.92
N GLY A 170 11.57 20.37 16.66
CA GLY A 170 11.06 19.45 17.66
C GLY A 170 9.84 19.97 18.45
N THR A 171 9.24 21.10 18.03
CA THR A 171 8.03 21.63 18.67
C THR A 171 6.83 20.79 18.28
N VAL A 172 6.10 20.25 19.24
CA VAL A 172 4.87 19.50 18.99
C VAL A 172 3.79 20.46 18.48
N LEU A 173 3.21 20.13 17.33
CA LEU A 173 2.15 20.88 16.65
C LEU A 173 0.77 20.26 16.83
N GLN A 174 0.71 18.93 16.80
CA GLN A 174 -0.49 18.14 17.06
C GLN A 174 -0.12 16.86 17.81
N ASP A 175 -1.02 16.45 18.69
CA ASP A 175 -1.04 15.13 19.31
C ASP A 175 -2.45 14.56 19.13
N ASN A 176 -2.56 13.36 18.54
CA ASN A 176 -3.82 12.79 18.10
C ASN A 176 -4.06 11.42 18.76
N SER A 177 -5.20 11.29 19.40
CA SER A 177 -5.70 10.07 19.99
C SER A 177 -6.99 9.64 19.30
N TYR A 178 -7.10 8.33 19.00
CA TYR A 178 -8.23 7.79 18.27
C TYR A 178 -8.88 6.63 18.99
N TYR A 179 -10.20 6.53 18.88
CA TYR A 179 -10.91 5.27 19.12
C TYR A 179 -10.51 4.23 18.07
N PRO A 180 -10.73 2.94 18.34
CA PRO A 180 -10.32 1.88 17.40
C PRO A 180 -10.77 2.08 15.94
N PHE A 181 -11.96 2.62 15.72
CA PHE A 181 -12.49 2.92 14.38
C PHE A 181 -12.10 4.30 13.83
N GLY A 182 -11.20 5.03 14.50
CA GLY A 182 -10.60 6.24 13.95
C GLY A 182 -11.26 7.55 14.31
N MET A 183 -12.37 7.55 15.06
CA MET A 183 -12.92 8.77 15.63
C MET A 183 -11.91 9.36 16.63
N SER A 184 -11.68 10.66 16.56
CA SER A 184 -10.85 11.39 17.53
C SER A 184 -11.39 11.29 18.95
N ILE A 185 -10.51 11.21 19.95
CA ILE A 185 -10.88 11.25 21.37
C ILE A 185 -10.72 12.68 21.86
N ASP A 186 -11.84 13.40 21.97
CA ASP A 186 -11.82 14.75 22.50
C ASP A 186 -11.25 14.78 23.93
N GLY A 187 -10.53 15.86 24.25
CA GLY A 187 -9.83 16.02 25.52
C GLY A 187 -8.48 15.30 25.64
N LEU A 188 -8.15 14.38 24.70
CA LEU A 188 -6.82 13.77 24.60
C LEU A 188 -6.03 14.26 23.40
N ASN A 189 -6.60 15.14 22.59
CA ASN A 189 -5.93 15.71 21.43
C ASN A 189 -5.39 17.10 21.75
N TYR A 190 -4.27 17.43 21.14
CA TYR A 190 -3.67 18.76 21.20
C TYR A 190 -3.43 19.28 19.78
N THR A 191 -3.75 20.55 19.55
CA THR A 191 -3.40 21.27 18.35
C THR A 191 -2.88 22.65 18.72
N ASN A 192 -1.67 22.97 18.28
CA ASN A 192 -1.08 24.28 18.48
C ASN A 192 -1.73 25.30 17.54
N THR A 193 -2.63 26.09 18.06
CA THR A 193 -3.41 27.09 17.29
C THR A 193 -2.59 28.30 16.84
N ALA A 194 -1.35 28.48 17.35
CA ALA A 194 -0.45 29.52 16.90
C ALA A 194 0.20 29.20 15.54
N GLN A 195 0.01 28.00 15.03
CA GLN A 195 0.54 27.59 13.74
C GLN A 195 -0.50 27.67 12.63
N SER A 196 -0.02 27.76 11.41
CA SER A 196 -0.82 27.81 10.21
C SER A 196 -1.72 26.64 9.98
N ALA A 197 -2.28 26.09 9.16
CA ALA A 197 -3.23 25.03 8.96
C ALA A 197 -2.84 23.73 9.67
N PRO A 198 -3.68 23.14 10.53
CA PRO A 198 -3.49 21.80 11.10
C PRO A 198 -3.29 20.73 10.01
N ASN A 199 -2.55 19.68 10.35
CA ASN A 199 -2.45 18.54 9.45
C ASN A 199 -3.80 17.79 9.42
N LYS A 200 -4.29 17.50 8.20
CA LYS A 200 -5.55 16.77 7.98
C LYS A 200 -5.35 15.28 7.65
N TYR A 201 -4.10 14.84 7.45
CA TYR A 201 -3.79 13.44 7.21
C TYR A 201 -3.62 12.71 8.55
N LEU A 202 -4.70 12.11 9.04
CA LEU A 202 -4.85 11.67 10.42
C LEU A 202 -4.94 10.14 10.53
N TYR A 203 -6.13 9.59 10.73
CA TYR A 203 -6.35 8.16 10.88
C TYR A 203 -5.96 7.40 9.60
N ASN A 204 -5.13 6.36 9.73
CA ASN A 204 -4.46 5.62 8.65
C ASN A 204 -3.73 6.53 7.62
N GLY A 205 -3.35 7.75 8.02
CA GLY A 205 -2.76 8.73 7.14
C GLY A 205 -3.72 9.26 6.07
N LYS A 206 -5.04 9.08 6.23
CA LYS A 206 -6.06 9.55 5.29
C LYS A 206 -6.46 10.98 5.56
N GLU A 207 -6.82 11.70 4.49
CA GLU A 207 -7.25 13.10 4.59
C GLU A 207 -8.63 13.19 5.22
N MET A 208 -8.74 13.90 6.33
CA MET A 208 -10.01 14.23 6.96
C MET A 208 -10.69 15.36 6.18
N GLN A 209 -11.93 15.14 5.81
CA GLN A 209 -12.82 16.08 5.17
C GLN A 209 -13.68 16.74 6.26
N ASP A 210 -13.14 17.78 6.92
CA ASP A 210 -13.74 18.45 8.08
C ASP A 210 -14.64 19.65 7.71
N ASP A 211 -14.81 19.93 6.42
CA ASP A 211 -15.62 21.02 5.96
C ASP A 211 -17.08 20.83 6.39
N PHE A 212 -17.66 21.83 7.03
CA PHE A 212 -19.04 21.84 7.54
C PHE A 212 -19.38 20.68 8.48
N ASN A 213 -18.41 20.22 9.28
CA ASN A 213 -18.50 19.09 10.23
C ASN A 213 -18.82 17.75 9.53
N LEU A 214 -18.33 17.59 8.31
CA LEU A 214 -18.48 16.32 7.58
C LEU A 214 -17.69 15.20 8.27
N ASP A 215 -16.42 15.46 8.64
CA ASP A 215 -15.52 14.59 9.40
C ASP A 215 -15.35 13.17 8.82
N TRP A 216 -15.41 13.07 7.50
CA TRP A 216 -15.17 11.82 6.79
C TRP A 216 -13.70 11.67 6.41
N MET A 217 -13.21 10.44 6.39
CA MET A 217 -11.87 10.12 5.88
C MET A 217 -11.95 9.74 4.41
N ASP A 218 -11.12 10.36 3.58
CA ASP A 218 -11.02 10.07 2.15
C ASP A 218 -9.98 8.95 1.92
N TYR A 219 -10.47 7.77 1.56
CA TYR A 219 -9.60 6.62 1.25
C TYR A 219 -9.34 6.46 -0.26
N GLY A 220 -9.84 7.37 -1.08
CA GLY A 220 -9.73 7.32 -2.53
C GLY A 220 -10.94 6.66 -3.18
N ALA A 221 -11.12 5.36 -3.06
CA ALA A 221 -12.26 4.66 -3.66
C ALA A 221 -13.57 4.89 -2.91
N ARG A 222 -13.53 5.17 -1.61
CA ARG A 222 -14.70 5.40 -0.75
C ARG A 222 -14.43 6.47 0.30
N MET A 223 -15.50 7.09 0.78
CA MET A 223 -15.49 7.91 1.99
C MET A 223 -15.87 7.05 3.20
N TYR A 224 -15.16 7.23 4.30
CA TYR A 224 -15.30 6.49 5.55
C TYR A 224 -15.76 7.39 6.68
N ASP A 225 -16.79 6.96 7.42
CA ASP A 225 -17.23 7.61 8.64
C ASP A 225 -16.67 6.89 9.87
N ALA A 226 -15.68 7.52 10.51
CA ALA A 226 -15.02 6.99 11.69
C ALA A 226 -15.96 7.00 12.93
N VAL A 227 -16.97 7.85 12.94
CA VAL A 227 -17.96 7.93 14.03
C VAL A 227 -18.88 6.72 14.00
N LEU A 228 -19.32 6.32 12.81
CA LEU A 228 -20.17 5.15 12.58
C LEU A 228 -19.37 3.86 12.42
N GLY A 229 -18.08 3.93 12.08
CA GLY A 229 -17.21 2.80 11.82
C GLY A 229 -17.56 2.06 10.52
N ARG A 230 -18.00 2.78 9.48
CA ARG A 230 -18.46 2.16 8.23
C ARG A 230 -18.28 3.03 6.99
N TRP A 231 -18.36 2.39 5.83
CA TRP A 231 -18.33 3.05 4.54
C TRP A 231 -19.71 3.59 4.13
N HIS A 232 -19.71 4.61 3.26
CA HIS A 232 -20.92 5.22 2.70
C HIS A 232 -21.38 4.58 1.39
N SER A 233 -20.51 3.84 0.72
CA SER A 233 -20.80 3.15 -0.54
C SER A 233 -20.45 1.67 -0.44
N VAL A 234 -21.04 0.88 -1.33
CA VAL A 234 -20.76 -0.55 -1.49
C VAL A 234 -19.29 -0.73 -1.86
N ASP A 235 -18.64 -1.71 -1.27
CA ASP A 235 -17.28 -2.10 -1.61
C ASP A 235 -17.21 -2.54 -3.08
N PRO A 236 -16.35 -1.91 -3.91
CA PRO A 236 -16.14 -2.36 -5.27
C PRO A 236 -15.69 -3.82 -5.37
N LEU A 237 -15.10 -4.38 -4.30
CA LEU A 237 -14.64 -5.77 -4.18
C LEU A 237 -15.56 -6.64 -3.31
N ALA A 238 -16.79 -6.24 -3.03
CA ALA A 238 -17.73 -6.97 -2.16
C ALA A 238 -17.92 -8.44 -2.57
N GLU A 239 -17.83 -8.77 -3.85
CA GLU A 239 -17.98 -10.14 -4.34
C GLU A 239 -16.86 -11.10 -3.89
N PHE A 240 -15.66 -10.56 -3.61
CA PHE A 240 -14.54 -11.35 -3.05
C PHE A 240 -14.70 -11.57 -1.55
N ASN A 241 -15.42 -10.69 -0.86
CA ASN A 241 -15.58 -10.71 0.60
C ASN A 241 -17.02 -11.00 1.04
N ARG A 242 -17.70 -11.96 0.40
CA ARG A 242 -19.14 -12.29 0.58
C ARG A 242 -19.58 -12.61 2.01
N LYS A 243 -18.66 -12.86 2.93
CA LYS A 243 -18.97 -13.14 4.35
C LYS A 243 -19.26 -11.88 5.15
N TRP A 244 -18.90 -10.72 4.62
CA TRP A 244 -18.98 -9.44 5.32
C TRP A 244 -19.98 -8.51 4.65
N SER A 245 -20.52 -7.56 5.43
CA SER A 245 -21.30 -6.48 4.84
C SER A 245 -20.44 -5.66 3.89
N PRO A 246 -20.94 -5.26 2.70
CA PRO A 246 -20.17 -4.43 1.76
C PRO A 246 -19.87 -3.01 2.27
N TYR A 247 -20.42 -2.63 3.44
CA TYR A 247 -20.17 -1.36 4.11
C TYR A 247 -19.28 -1.50 5.35
N ASN A 248 -18.76 -2.70 5.61
CA ASN A 248 -17.95 -2.91 6.80
C ASN A 248 -16.53 -2.40 6.58
N TYR A 249 -15.92 -1.84 7.64
CA TYR A 249 -14.53 -1.41 7.65
C TYR A 249 -13.66 -2.47 8.34
N ALA A 250 -12.51 -2.81 7.68
CA ALA A 250 -11.44 -3.63 8.23
C ALA A 250 -11.93 -4.90 8.96
N VAL A 251 -12.92 -5.61 8.37
CA VAL A 251 -13.60 -6.82 8.92
C VAL A 251 -14.04 -6.68 10.39
N ASN A 252 -14.41 -5.47 10.81
CA ASN A 252 -14.74 -5.07 12.18
C ASN A 252 -13.61 -5.32 13.21
N ASN A 253 -12.37 -5.32 12.75
CA ASN A 253 -11.19 -5.44 13.61
C ASN A 253 -10.12 -4.39 13.23
N PRO A 254 -10.41 -3.09 13.42
CA PRO A 254 -9.57 -1.99 12.96
C PRO A 254 -8.27 -1.81 13.77
N ILE A 255 -8.06 -2.60 14.84
CA ILE A 255 -6.79 -2.61 15.58
C ILE A 255 -5.75 -3.49 14.85
N ARG A 256 -6.23 -4.45 14.09
CA ARG A 256 -5.38 -5.39 13.35
C ARG A 256 -5.32 -5.09 11.86
N TYR A 257 -6.45 -4.74 11.27
CA TYR A 257 -6.60 -4.56 9.84
C TYR A 257 -6.82 -3.09 9.49
N ILE A 258 -6.32 -2.69 8.33
CA ILE A 258 -6.64 -1.43 7.68
C ILE A 258 -7.29 -1.72 6.33
N ASP A 259 -7.92 -0.72 5.74
CA ASP A 259 -8.31 -0.72 4.33
C ASP A 259 -7.51 0.40 3.66
N PRO A 260 -6.47 0.09 2.88
CA PRO A 260 -5.51 1.10 2.45
C PRO A 260 -6.04 2.07 1.41
N ASP A 261 -6.97 1.65 0.58
CA ASP A 261 -7.47 2.40 -0.58
C ASP A 261 -9.01 2.53 -0.61
N GLY A 262 -9.69 1.94 0.35
CA GLY A 262 -11.14 1.89 0.41
C GLY A 262 -11.76 0.76 -0.42
N MET A 263 -11.01 -0.34 -0.70
CA MET A 263 -11.50 -1.49 -1.47
C MET A 263 -11.12 -2.83 -0.86
N GLN A 264 -9.97 -2.95 -0.23
CA GLN A 264 -9.48 -4.21 0.33
C GLN A 264 -8.78 -3.98 1.67
N TRP A 265 -9.12 -4.79 2.67
CA TRP A 265 -8.43 -4.75 3.95
C TRP A 265 -7.07 -5.47 3.88
N ALA A 266 -6.08 -4.98 4.62
CA ALA A 266 -4.74 -5.54 4.77
C ALA A 266 -4.40 -5.78 6.24
N ASP A 267 -3.47 -6.72 6.51
CA ASP A 267 -2.91 -6.97 7.84
C ASP A 267 -1.45 -6.47 7.88
N PRO A 268 -1.22 -5.19 8.24
CA PRO A 268 0.12 -4.62 8.21
C PRO A 268 1.13 -5.34 9.09
N LYS A 269 0.65 -6.00 10.17
CA LYS A 269 1.53 -6.79 11.04
C LYS A 269 1.98 -8.10 10.42
N LYS A 270 1.12 -8.72 9.60
CA LYS A 270 1.46 -9.93 8.86
C LYS A 270 2.50 -9.58 7.79
N ASP A 271 2.22 -8.56 7.00
CA ASP A 271 3.09 -8.13 5.90
C ASP A 271 4.44 -7.65 6.43
N GLN A 272 4.44 -6.87 7.51
CA GLN A 272 5.67 -6.43 8.18
C GLN A 272 6.49 -7.64 8.67
N LYS A 273 5.86 -8.66 9.27
CA LYS A 273 6.58 -9.86 9.72
C LYS A 273 7.23 -10.63 8.57
N ILE A 274 6.55 -10.71 7.42
CA ILE A 274 7.11 -11.35 6.23
C ILE A 274 8.29 -10.51 5.73
N ALA A 275 8.12 -9.20 5.58
CA ALA A 275 9.18 -8.29 5.17
C ALA A 275 10.39 -8.35 6.11
N ASP A 276 10.18 -8.32 7.44
CA ASP A 276 11.25 -8.42 8.45
C ASP A 276 12.01 -9.75 8.37
N ARG A 277 11.30 -10.87 8.15
CA ARG A 277 11.90 -12.19 7.96
C ARG A 277 12.78 -12.21 6.72
N LEU A 278 12.25 -11.76 5.58
CA LEU A 278 12.99 -11.67 4.32
C LEU A 278 14.22 -10.76 4.45
N GLN A 279 14.08 -9.62 5.12
CA GLN A 279 15.18 -8.68 5.38
C GLN A 279 16.28 -9.30 6.25
N SER A 280 15.90 -10.09 7.27
CA SER A 280 16.85 -10.82 8.12
C SER A 280 17.63 -11.84 7.32
N GLU A 281 16.95 -12.66 6.51
CA GLU A 281 17.60 -13.68 5.67
C GLU A 281 18.53 -13.07 4.60
N ILE A 282 18.12 -11.94 3.99
CA ILE A 282 19.00 -11.18 3.08
C ILE A 282 20.26 -10.70 3.82
N THR A 283 20.11 -10.20 5.05
CA THR A 283 21.24 -9.70 5.84
C THR A 283 22.23 -10.81 6.18
N ASP A 284 21.75 -11.98 6.57
CA ASP A 284 22.57 -13.15 6.84
C ASP A 284 23.30 -13.61 5.58
N ARG A 285 22.60 -13.63 4.46
CA ARG A 285 23.18 -13.97 3.16
C ARG A 285 24.24 -12.96 2.72
N LEU A 286 23.97 -11.66 2.85
CA LEU A 286 24.94 -10.60 2.56
C LEU A 286 26.20 -10.72 3.40
N THR A 287 26.09 -11.11 4.66
CA THR A 287 27.23 -11.33 5.56
C THR A 287 28.10 -12.45 5.03
N THR A 288 27.50 -13.58 4.67
CA THR A 288 28.19 -14.73 4.08
C THR A 288 28.89 -14.36 2.75
N GLU A 289 28.18 -13.66 1.85
CA GLU A 289 28.75 -13.29 0.56
C GLU A 289 29.87 -12.24 0.66
N LYS A 290 29.84 -11.37 1.67
CA LYS A 290 30.97 -10.44 1.95
C LYS A 290 32.22 -11.19 2.43
N GLU A 291 32.08 -12.27 3.20
CA GLU A 291 33.21 -13.14 3.60
C GLU A 291 33.74 -13.87 2.38
N ASN A 292 32.87 -14.41 1.51
CA ASN A 292 33.26 -15.04 0.25
C ASN A 292 34.00 -14.06 -0.66
N LEU A 293 33.52 -12.79 -0.74
CA LEU A 293 34.14 -11.73 -1.52
C LEU A 293 35.60 -11.48 -1.05
N ASN A 294 35.81 -11.38 0.27
CA ASN A 294 37.13 -11.20 0.83
C ASN A 294 38.08 -12.39 0.50
N THR A 295 37.54 -13.60 0.59
CA THR A 295 38.27 -14.82 0.24
C THR A 295 38.65 -14.85 -1.24
N ALA A 296 37.72 -14.52 -2.13
CA ALA A 296 37.96 -14.47 -3.57
C ALA A 296 38.98 -13.36 -3.94
N ASN A 297 38.88 -12.17 -3.32
CA ASN A 297 39.87 -11.10 -3.51
C ASN A 297 41.25 -11.53 -3.11
N ASN A 298 41.41 -12.20 -1.97
CA ASN A 298 42.71 -12.74 -1.51
C ASN A 298 43.27 -13.75 -2.48
N LYS A 299 42.42 -14.66 -3.03
CA LYS A 299 42.79 -15.66 -4.03
C LYS A 299 43.30 -15.02 -5.33
N VAL A 300 42.60 -13.98 -5.82
CA VAL A 300 42.98 -13.21 -7.00
C VAL A 300 44.36 -12.55 -6.75
N SER A 301 44.52 -11.83 -5.64
CA SER A 301 45.77 -11.16 -5.29
C SER A 301 46.96 -12.11 -5.15
N GLN A 302 46.75 -13.28 -4.57
CA GLN A 302 47.80 -14.33 -4.47
C GLN A 302 48.21 -14.90 -5.84
N LEU A 303 47.26 -15.09 -6.75
CA LEU A 303 47.52 -15.56 -8.10
C LEU A 303 48.26 -14.50 -8.93
N GLU A 304 47.85 -13.22 -8.84
CA GLU A 304 48.55 -12.11 -9.49
C GLU A 304 50.00 -11.95 -8.99
N LYS A 305 50.22 -12.08 -7.69
CA LYS A 305 51.56 -12.09 -7.10
C LYS A 305 52.41 -13.23 -7.61
N LYS A 306 51.85 -14.46 -7.68
CA LYS A 306 52.55 -15.64 -8.20
C LYS A 306 52.95 -15.48 -9.68
N ILE A 307 52.09 -14.88 -10.49
CA ILE A 307 52.37 -14.58 -11.90
C ILE A 307 53.49 -13.54 -12.00
N ALA A 308 53.48 -12.50 -11.16
CA ALA A 308 54.51 -11.47 -11.13
C ALA A 308 55.90 -12.03 -10.71
N GLU A 309 55.92 -12.95 -9.75
CA GLU A 309 57.16 -13.52 -9.22
C GLU A 309 57.76 -14.66 -10.10
N LYS A 310 56.90 -15.49 -10.70
CA LYS A 310 57.32 -16.73 -11.40
C LYS A 310 57.16 -16.67 -12.92
N GLY A 311 56.58 -15.59 -13.43
CA GLY A 311 56.20 -15.49 -14.83
C GLY A 311 54.84 -16.11 -15.11
N SER A 312 54.25 -15.69 -16.24
CA SER A 312 52.96 -16.20 -16.69
C SER A 312 53.09 -17.60 -17.28
N THR A 313 52.14 -18.47 -16.89
CA THR A 313 51.91 -19.76 -17.53
C THR A 313 50.42 -19.89 -17.84
N ASN A 314 50.09 -20.64 -18.90
CA ASN A 314 48.66 -20.88 -19.27
C ASN A 314 47.82 -21.40 -18.09
N GLU A 315 48.41 -22.23 -17.22
CA GLU A 315 47.75 -22.77 -16.04
C GLU A 315 47.46 -21.69 -15.00
N LEU A 316 48.38 -20.78 -14.71
CA LEU A 316 48.18 -19.70 -13.77
C LEU A 316 47.19 -18.65 -14.29
N GLU A 317 47.26 -18.35 -15.58
CA GLU A 317 46.29 -17.44 -16.23
C GLU A 317 44.89 -18.00 -16.20
N ASN A 318 44.69 -19.30 -16.48
CA ASN A 318 43.37 -19.94 -16.35
C ASN A 318 42.86 -19.93 -14.92
N LYS A 319 43.71 -20.17 -13.92
CA LYS A 319 43.35 -20.07 -12.50
C LYS A 319 42.95 -18.66 -12.12
N LEU A 320 43.66 -17.64 -12.60
CA LEU A 320 43.35 -16.24 -12.37
C LEU A 320 42.05 -15.83 -13.04
N SER A 321 41.83 -16.25 -14.29
CA SER A 321 40.59 -16.01 -15.00
C SER A 321 39.36 -16.58 -14.26
N ASN A 322 39.46 -17.84 -13.80
CA ASN A 322 38.41 -18.48 -13.01
C ASN A 322 38.18 -17.78 -11.67
N ALA A 323 39.24 -17.37 -10.97
CA ALA A 323 39.11 -16.63 -9.72
C ALA A 323 38.47 -15.25 -9.91
N LYS A 324 38.76 -14.54 -11.02
CA LYS A 324 38.11 -13.28 -11.38
C LYS A 324 36.64 -13.47 -11.76
N ALA A 325 36.30 -14.56 -12.45
CA ALA A 325 34.90 -14.89 -12.74
C ALA A 325 34.10 -15.20 -11.46
N GLU A 326 34.70 -15.95 -10.51
CA GLU A 326 34.13 -16.20 -9.19
C GLU A 326 33.87 -14.89 -8.43
N LEU A 327 34.88 -14.01 -8.39
CA LEU A 327 34.78 -12.68 -7.77
C LEU A 327 33.63 -11.83 -8.37
N SER A 328 33.53 -11.81 -9.69
CA SER A 328 32.48 -11.12 -10.41
C SER A 328 31.09 -11.67 -10.06
N SER A 329 30.95 -13.00 -9.98
CA SER A 329 29.71 -13.67 -9.62
C SER A 329 29.25 -13.29 -8.20
N ILE A 330 30.17 -13.31 -7.23
CA ILE A 330 29.89 -12.92 -5.83
C ILE A 330 29.47 -11.46 -5.75
N SER A 331 30.18 -10.58 -6.45
CA SER A 331 29.86 -9.14 -6.49
C SER A 331 28.45 -8.88 -7.04
N THR A 332 28.06 -9.64 -8.07
CA THR A 332 26.72 -9.56 -8.65
C THR A 332 25.65 -10.05 -7.66
N THR A 333 25.90 -11.17 -6.97
CA THR A 333 25.00 -11.69 -5.93
C THR A 333 24.79 -10.66 -4.82
N ILE A 334 25.85 -9.99 -4.35
CA ILE A 334 25.76 -8.92 -3.35
C ILE A 334 24.91 -7.76 -3.88
N SER A 335 25.07 -7.38 -5.15
CA SER A 335 24.28 -6.34 -5.78
C SER A 335 22.78 -6.66 -5.78
N ASP A 336 22.41 -7.88 -6.19
CA ASP A 336 21.02 -8.33 -6.23
C ASP A 336 20.38 -8.38 -4.83
N LEU A 337 21.13 -8.85 -3.83
CA LEU A 337 20.67 -8.91 -2.45
C LEU A 337 20.45 -7.50 -1.86
N ASN A 338 21.36 -6.57 -2.15
CA ASN A 338 21.19 -5.17 -1.74
C ASN A 338 19.97 -4.53 -2.44
N GLU A 339 19.77 -4.80 -3.71
CA GLU A 339 18.58 -4.32 -4.43
C GLU A 339 17.30 -4.88 -3.82
N SER A 340 17.25 -6.19 -3.53
CA SER A 340 16.10 -6.82 -2.89
C SER A 340 15.82 -6.22 -1.50
N SER A 341 16.88 -5.96 -0.71
CA SER A 341 16.77 -5.27 0.58
C SER A 341 16.20 -3.87 0.42
N CYS A 342 16.66 -3.12 -0.58
CA CYS A 342 16.19 -1.77 -0.87
C CYS A 342 14.71 -1.77 -1.27
N ILE A 343 14.31 -2.69 -2.13
CA ILE A 343 12.90 -2.88 -2.55
C ILE A 343 12.00 -3.17 -1.35
N LEU A 344 12.37 -4.12 -0.48
CA LEU A 344 11.59 -4.43 0.73
C LEU A 344 11.47 -3.23 1.66
N THR A 345 12.54 -2.44 1.79
CA THR A 345 12.52 -1.21 2.60
C THR A 345 11.59 -0.17 1.99
N GLU A 346 11.62 0.00 0.68
CA GLU A 346 10.74 0.94 -0.03
C GLU A 346 9.28 0.51 0.04
N MET A 347 8.99 -0.78 -0.15
CA MET A 347 7.64 -1.34 0.02
C MET A 347 7.11 -1.16 1.44
N GLY A 348 7.97 -1.23 2.44
CA GLY A 348 7.65 -0.95 3.84
C GLY A 348 7.54 0.53 4.17
N SER A 349 7.95 1.43 3.27
CA SER A 349 7.82 2.87 3.48
C SER A 349 6.36 3.28 3.32
N LYS A 350 5.85 4.06 4.28
CA LYS A 350 4.43 4.39 4.44
C LYS A 350 3.85 5.36 3.40
N ASP A 351 4.67 5.81 2.46
CA ASP A 351 4.29 6.83 1.48
C ASP A 351 3.99 6.29 0.10
N VAL A 352 4.04 4.98 -0.03
CA VAL A 352 3.71 4.33 -1.28
C VAL A 352 2.19 4.39 -1.43
N SER A 353 1.72 5.11 -2.43
CA SER A 353 0.29 5.25 -2.75
C SER A 353 -0.37 3.92 -3.15
N GLN A 354 0.40 2.86 -3.26
CA GLN A 354 -0.01 1.49 -3.50
C GLN A 354 0.38 0.63 -2.31
N VAL A 355 -0.53 -0.22 -1.89
CA VAL A 355 -0.29 -1.16 -0.80
C VAL A 355 0.22 -2.46 -1.39
N PHE A 356 1.24 -3.00 -0.77
CA PHE A 356 1.75 -4.33 -1.05
C PHE A 356 1.18 -5.30 -0.02
N ASP A 357 0.61 -6.40 -0.48
CA ASP A 357 0.06 -7.47 0.36
C ASP A 357 0.77 -8.78 0.04
N PHE A 358 1.33 -9.43 1.06
CA PHE A 358 1.90 -10.77 0.98
C PHE A 358 0.85 -11.80 1.37
N ASN A 359 0.49 -12.66 0.45
CA ASN A 359 -0.44 -13.75 0.68
C ASN A 359 0.31 -15.10 0.65
N GLU A 360 0.59 -15.67 1.83
CA GLU A 360 1.21 -16.99 1.94
C GLU A 360 0.21 -18.06 1.52
N ILE A 361 0.53 -18.75 0.43
CA ILE A 361 -0.30 -19.79 -0.17
C ILE A 361 0.39 -21.15 -0.16
N THR A 362 -0.40 -22.20 -0.30
CA THR A 362 0.09 -23.60 -0.33
C THR A 362 0.08 -24.20 -1.75
N SER A 363 -0.25 -23.39 -2.76
CA SER A 363 -0.25 -23.82 -4.15
C SER A 363 1.19 -23.97 -4.69
N GLU A 364 1.36 -24.66 -5.81
CA GLU A 364 2.70 -24.93 -6.38
C GLU A 364 3.36 -23.70 -7.02
N THR A 365 2.60 -22.63 -7.29
CA THR A 365 3.10 -21.43 -7.97
C THR A 365 2.64 -20.16 -7.24
N GLY A 366 3.59 -19.26 -7.01
CA GLY A 366 3.30 -17.90 -6.60
C GLY A 366 2.87 -17.02 -7.78
N GLY A 367 2.58 -15.77 -7.51
CA GLY A 367 2.23 -14.80 -8.54
C GLY A 367 2.05 -13.41 -7.96
N THR A 368 2.24 -12.41 -8.81
CA THR A 368 1.99 -11.02 -8.46
C THR A 368 0.94 -10.45 -9.38
N GLU A 369 -0.10 -9.90 -8.81
CA GLU A 369 -1.17 -9.23 -9.55
C GLU A 369 -1.57 -7.91 -8.90
N VAL A 370 -2.16 -7.03 -9.68
CA VAL A 370 -2.77 -5.81 -9.15
C VAL A 370 -4.27 -6.03 -9.05
N ILE A 371 -4.73 -6.15 -7.83
CA ILE A 371 -6.16 -6.20 -7.56
C ILE A 371 -6.60 -4.78 -7.18
N LYS A 372 -7.06 -4.02 -8.18
CA LYS A 372 -7.61 -2.66 -8.04
C LYS A 372 -6.76 -1.69 -7.20
N GLY A 373 -5.45 -1.68 -7.46
CA GLY A 373 -4.53 -0.73 -6.83
C GLY A 373 -3.67 -1.33 -5.72
N VAL A 374 -4.05 -2.50 -5.18
CA VAL A 374 -3.19 -3.25 -4.26
C VAL A 374 -2.36 -4.25 -5.05
N ILE A 375 -1.06 -4.24 -4.85
CA ILE A 375 -0.13 -5.21 -5.43
C ILE A 375 -0.08 -6.40 -4.48
N THR A 376 -0.82 -7.45 -4.83
CA THR A 376 -0.88 -8.70 -4.06
C THR A 376 0.15 -9.67 -4.59
N MET A 377 0.97 -10.20 -3.71
CA MET A 377 2.01 -11.19 -4.00
C MET A 377 1.67 -12.51 -3.31
N ASP A 378 1.22 -13.47 -4.09
CA ASP A 378 1.02 -14.85 -3.65
C ASP A 378 2.36 -15.55 -3.53
N VAL A 379 2.76 -15.90 -2.32
CA VAL A 379 4.10 -16.43 -2.03
C VAL A 379 4.03 -17.84 -1.44
N VAL A 380 4.84 -18.75 -1.97
CA VAL A 380 4.91 -20.16 -1.52
C VAL A 380 6.16 -20.48 -0.71
N SER A 381 7.16 -19.59 -0.73
CA SER A 381 8.43 -19.70 0.01
C SER A 381 9.12 -18.34 0.06
N ASP A 382 10.09 -18.18 0.96
CA ASP A 382 10.86 -16.94 1.06
C ASP A 382 11.65 -16.62 -0.23
N ALA A 383 12.17 -17.63 -0.90
CA ALA A 383 12.83 -17.44 -2.20
C ALA A 383 11.85 -17.01 -3.31
N ASN A 384 10.64 -17.56 -3.33
CA ASN A 384 9.57 -17.12 -4.23
C ASN A 384 9.07 -15.72 -3.81
N ALA A 385 9.01 -15.41 -2.52
CA ALA A 385 8.66 -14.07 -2.06
C ALA A 385 9.62 -13.00 -2.60
N ILE A 386 10.92 -13.26 -2.68
CA ILE A 386 11.90 -12.36 -3.32
C ILE A 386 11.61 -12.18 -4.82
N HIS A 387 11.22 -13.26 -5.51
CA HIS A 387 10.80 -13.21 -6.91
C HIS A 387 9.57 -12.32 -7.10
N GLU A 388 8.52 -12.57 -6.32
CA GLU A 388 7.26 -11.80 -6.40
C GLU A 388 7.42 -10.36 -5.93
N THR A 389 8.26 -10.11 -4.93
CA THR A 389 8.64 -8.74 -4.50
C THR A 389 9.25 -7.94 -5.65
N LYS A 390 10.09 -8.58 -6.48
CA LYS A 390 10.66 -7.93 -7.66
C LYS A 390 9.57 -7.57 -8.67
N HIS A 391 8.60 -8.45 -8.90
CA HIS A 391 7.45 -8.16 -9.76
C HIS A 391 6.56 -7.06 -9.18
N GLY A 392 6.27 -7.09 -7.88
CA GLY A 392 5.52 -6.05 -7.20
C GLY A 392 6.16 -4.67 -7.39
N PHE A 393 7.47 -4.59 -7.20
CA PHE A 393 8.20 -3.35 -7.42
C PHE A 393 8.22 -2.90 -8.88
N GLN A 394 8.38 -3.83 -9.82
CA GLN A 394 8.31 -3.54 -11.25
C GLN A 394 6.95 -3.02 -11.71
N ILE A 395 5.87 -3.46 -11.06
CA ILE A 395 4.52 -2.95 -11.30
C ILE A 395 4.37 -1.54 -10.71
N TYR A 396 4.92 -1.32 -9.52
CA TYR A 396 4.91 -0.02 -8.85
C TYR A 396 5.73 1.02 -9.60
N ASP A 397 6.96 0.68 -10.00
CA ASP A 397 7.83 1.52 -10.81
C ASP A 397 7.45 1.44 -12.29
N LYS A 398 6.54 2.30 -12.70
CA LYS A 398 6.01 2.37 -14.08
C LYS A 398 7.07 2.64 -15.16
N SER A 399 8.33 2.88 -14.80
CA SER A 399 9.46 3.06 -15.73
C SER A 399 9.95 1.76 -16.36
N ILE A 400 9.51 0.62 -15.84
CA ILE A 400 9.99 -0.70 -16.27
C ILE A 400 9.13 -1.25 -17.41
N SER A 401 9.80 -1.94 -18.35
CA SER A 401 9.23 -2.54 -19.56
C SER A 401 7.92 -3.31 -19.31
N HIS A 402 6.96 -3.16 -20.23
CA HIS A 402 5.73 -3.95 -20.24
C HIS A 402 5.93 -5.37 -20.78
N ASP A 403 7.12 -5.72 -21.29
CA ASP A 403 7.42 -7.07 -21.77
C ASP A 403 7.54 -8.03 -20.57
N LYS A 404 6.69 -9.07 -20.58
CA LYS A 404 6.66 -10.08 -19.54
C LYS A 404 8.02 -10.77 -19.36
N LEU A 405 8.69 -11.11 -20.46
CA LEU A 405 10.00 -11.78 -20.42
C LEU A 405 11.09 -10.90 -19.83
N GLU A 406 11.10 -9.60 -20.17
CA GLU A 406 12.08 -8.66 -19.60
C GLU A 406 11.93 -8.47 -18.09
N ARG A 407 10.73 -8.70 -17.55
CA ARG A 407 10.47 -8.64 -16.11
C ARG A 407 10.86 -9.92 -15.37
N GLU A 408 10.63 -11.08 -15.98
CA GLU A 408 10.88 -12.38 -15.36
C GLU A 408 12.37 -12.67 -15.16
N VAL A 409 13.24 -12.28 -16.10
CA VAL A 409 14.68 -12.52 -15.98
C VAL A 409 15.27 -11.92 -14.69
N PRO A 410 15.05 -10.62 -14.37
CA PRO A 410 15.53 -10.06 -13.09
C PRO A 410 14.91 -10.71 -11.86
N ALA A 411 13.64 -11.11 -11.91
CA ALA A 411 12.95 -11.74 -10.79
C ALA A 411 13.58 -13.12 -10.45
N TYR A 412 13.78 -13.98 -11.45
CA TYR A 412 14.48 -15.25 -11.26
C TYR A 412 15.95 -15.07 -10.88
N GLN A 413 16.62 -14.04 -11.37
CA GLN A 413 17.99 -13.72 -10.97
C GLN A 413 18.08 -13.30 -9.50
N SER A 414 17.14 -12.48 -9.01
CA SER A 414 17.04 -12.11 -7.60
C SER A 414 16.76 -13.33 -6.72
N GLN A 415 15.80 -14.18 -7.13
CA GLN A 415 15.51 -15.45 -6.46
C GLN A 415 16.75 -16.37 -6.39
N PHE A 416 17.49 -16.50 -7.48
CA PHE A 416 18.73 -17.29 -7.51
C PHE A 416 19.79 -16.73 -6.58
N SER A 417 19.99 -15.41 -6.55
CA SER A 417 20.96 -14.77 -5.67
C SER A 417 20.61 -14.94 -4.20
N PHE A 418 19.32 -14.93 -3.87
CA PHE A 418 18.80 -15.19 -2.53
C PHE A 418 18.95 -16.69 -2.16
N ASN A 419 18.48 -17.60 -2.99
CA ASN A 419 18.58 -19.05 -2.79
C ASN A 419 18.76 -19.79 -4.12
N PRO A 420 20.00 -20.11 -4.51
CA PRO A 420 20.27 -20.79 -5.79
C PRO A 420 19.56 -22.13 -5.97
N GLN A 421 19.33 -22.88 -4.90
CA GLN A 421 18.69 -24.19 -5.00
C GLN A 421 17.20 -24.09 -5.32
N SER A 422 16.54 -23.01 -4.91
CA SER A 422 15.12 -22.78 -5.23
C SER A 422 14.86 -22.68 -6.73
N VAL A 423 15.83 -22.19 -7.49
CA VAL A 423 15.73 -22.08 -8.95
C VAL A 423 16.31 -23.31 -9.66
N LYS A 424 17.47 -23.80 -9.22
CA LYS A 424 18.13 -24.98 -9.83
C LYS A 424 17.27 -26.23 -9.82
N ASN A 425 16.55 -26.46 -8.74
CA ASN A 425 15.84 -27.73 -8.52
C ASN A 425 14.34 -27.63 -8.77
N ASN A 426 13.76 -26.45 -8.68
CA ASN A 426 12.32 -26.27 -8.60
C ASN A 426 11.71 -25.58 -9.83
N VAL A 427 12.54 -25.02 -10.72
CA VAL A 427 12.04 -24.36 -11.93
C VAL A 427 12.42 -25.20 -13.16
N PRO A 428 11.47 -25.96 -13.72
CA PRO A 428 11.75 -26.77 -14.90
C PRO A 428 11.85 -25.88 -16.14
N SER A 429 12.96 -25.98 -16.87
CA SER A 429 13.12 -25.32 -18.16
C SER A 429 13.59 -26.32 -19.22
N ALA A 430 12.97 -26.25 -20.40
CA ALA A 430 13.33 -27.06 -21.57
C ALA A 430 14.76 -26.80 -22.04
N TRP A 431 15.35 -25.68 -21.68
CA TRP A 431 16.72 -25.31 -22.08
C TRP A 431 17.81 -25.77 -21.07
N GLY A 432 17.41 -26.59 -20.10
CA GLY A 432 18.33 -27.29 -19.23
C GLY A 432 18.52 -26.66 -17.85
N LEU A 433 19.39 -27.30 -17.06
CA LEU A 433 19.72 -26.87 -15.71
C LEU A 433 20.67 -25.66 -15.74
N ILE A 434 20.44 -24.75 -14.81
CA ILE A 434 21.31 -23.60 -14.59
C ILE A 434 22.36 -23.93 -13.53
N SER A 435 23.57 -23.42 -13.74
CA SER A 435 24.66 -23.53 -12.76
C SER A 435 24.95 -22.20 -12.10
N ASN A 436 24.82 -21.13 -12.85
CA ASN A 436 25.12 -19.77 -12.44
C ASN A 436 23.94 -18.82 -12.71
N ARG A 437 23.95 -17.66 -12.04
CA ARG A 437 22.96 -16.59 -12.25
C ARG A 437 22.90 -16.14 -13.72
N SER A 438 24.04 -16.06 -14.42
CA SER A 438 24.12 -15.66 -15.83
C SER A 438 23.45 -16.62 -16.81
N ASP A 439 23.18 -17.85 -16.39
CA ASP A 439 22.44 -18.83 -17.19
C ASP A 439 20.96 -18.46 -17.26
N ILE A 440 20.47 -17.67 -16.28
CA ILE A 440 19.14 -17.12 -16.25
C ILE A 440 19.08 -15.93 -17.23
N ASN A 441 18.63 -16.21 -18.42
CA ASN A 441 18.46 -15.23 -19.50
C ASN A 441 17.10 -15.44 -20.18
N THR A 442 16.76 -14.58 -21.13
CA THR A 442 15.48 -14.62 -21.86
C THR A 442 15.19 -15.99 -22.46
N ASN A 443 16.19 -16.67 -23.03
CA ASN A 443 16.00 -18.00 -23.60
C ASN A 443 15.64 -19.03 -22.52
N TRP A 444 16.34 -19.02 -21.39
CA TRP A 444 16.05 -19.94 -20.29
C TRP A 444 14.62 -19.71 -19.74
N VAL A 445 14.22 -18.46 -19.53
CA VAL A 445 12.86 -18.10 -19.07
C VAL A 445 11.80 -18.55 -20.08
N MET A 446 12.03 -18.36 -21.38
CA MET A 446 11.11 -18.88 -22.42
C MET A 446 10.95 -20.40 -22.38
N GLY A 447 11.91 -21.12 -21.85
CA GLY A 447 11.88 -22.57 -21.73
C GLY A 447 11.14 -23.09 -20.50
N ILE A 448 10.69 -22.23 -19.58
CA ILE A 448 9.97 -22.63 -18.37
C ILE A 448 8.59 -23.18 -18.74
N HIS A 449 8.25 -24.35 -18.18
CA HIS A 449 7.01 -25.06 -18.46
C HIS A 449 6.44 -25.69 -17.18
N ASP A 450 5.14 -25.99 -17.18
CA ASP A 450 4.46 -26.75 -16.13
C ASP A 450 4.75 -28.26 -16.21
N SER A 451 4.15 -29.04 -15.30
CA SER A 451 4.28 -30.50 -15.27
C SER A 451 3.76 -31.21 -16.51
N GLU A 452 2.89 -30.56 -17.29
CA GLU A 452 2.32 -31.06 -18.54
C GLU A 452 3.08 -30.58 -19.78
N TYR A 453 4.23 -29.88 -19.59
CA TYR A 453 5.05 -29.27 -20.64
C TYR A 453 4.35 -28.13 -21.40
N ASN A 454 3.42 -27.41 -20.75
CA ASN A 454 2.91 -26.17 -21.30
C ASN A 454 3.90 -25.03 -20.98
N PHE A 455 4.38 -24.35 -22.02
CA PHE A 455 5.32 -23.23 -21.84
C PHE A 455 4.60 -21.98 -21.32
N ILE A 456 5.06 -21.46 -20.19
CA ILE A 456 4.37 -20.39 -19.45
C ILE A 456 4.60 -19.01 -20.12
N TYR A 457 5.78 -18.81 -20.69
CA TYR A 457 6.22 -17.50 -21.18
C TYR A 457 6.34 -17.40 -22.71
N LEU A 458 5.96 -18.44 -23.45
CA LEU A 458 5.96 -18.38 -24.92
C LEU A 458 4.65 -17.79 -25.43
N PRO A 459 4.72 -16.90 -26.47
CA PRO A 459 3.53 -16.46 -27.16
C PRO A 459 2.75 -17.63 -27.77
N SER A 460 1.44 -17.58 -27.74
CA SER A 460 0.54 -18.67 -28.18
C SER A 460 0.77 -19.16 -29.62
N TRP A 461 1.27 -18.29 -30.51
CA TRP A 461 1.63 -18.65 -31.89
C TRP A 461 2.95 -19.42 -32.01
N THR A 462 3.85 -19.30 -31.02
CA THR A 462 5.15 -20.00 -30.97
C THR A 462 5.02 -21.37 -30.28
N ILE A 463 4.04 -21.54 -29.37
CA ILE A 463 3.81 -22.75 -28.58
C ILE A 463 3.65 -23.99 -29.48
N LYS A 464 2.86 -23.88 -30.55
CA LYS A 464 2.63 -25.01 -31.50
C LYS A 464 3.91 -25.47 -32.18
N GLY A 465 4.79 -24.56 -32.53
CA GLY A 465 6.07 -24.86 -33.17
C GLY A 465 7.06 -25.55 -32.22
N VAL A 466 7.13 -25.08 -30.99
CA VAL A 466 8.04 -25.61 -29.96
C VAL A 466 7.54 -26.95 -29.41
N GLN A 467 6.23 -27.12 -29.20
CA GLN A 467 5.62 -28.41 -28.84
C GLN A 467 5.91 -29.48 -29.91
N HIS A 468 5.79 -29.13 -31.18
CA HIS A 468 6.10 -30.04 -32.28
C HIS A 468 7.59 -30.43 -32.31
N LEU A 469 8.50 -29.49 -32.04
CA LEU A 469 9.93 -29.79 -31.89
C LEU A 469 10.20 -30.73 -30.70
N PHE A 470 9.57 -30.52 -29.58
CA PHE A 470 9.69 -31.30 -28.35
C PHE A 470 9.17 -32.73 -28.53
N GLU A 471 8.03 -32.92 -29.18
CA GLU A 471 7.48 -34.24 -29.53
C GLU A 471 8.41 -34.98 -30.51
N THR A 472 8.99 -34.25 -31.46
CA THR A 472 9.96 -34.81 -32.42
C THR A 472 11.26 -35.23 -31.72
N MET A 473 11.69 -34.50 -30.70
CA MET A 473 12.87 -34.85 -29.89
C MET A 473 12.59 -36.00 -28.92
N LYS A 474 11.40 -36.13 -28.34
CA LYS A 474 10.98 -37.26 -27.51
C LYS A 474 10.88 -38.57 -28.32
N GLY A 475 10.53 -38.50 -29.60
CA GLY A 475 10.44 -39.64 -30.49
C GLY A 475 11.79 -40.20 -30.94
N LYS A 476 12.89 -39.52 -30.69
CA LYS A 476 14.25 -40.01 -30.97
C LYS A 476 14.88 -40.44 -29.65
N LYS A 477 14.49 -41.61 -29.12
CA LYS A 477 15.36 -42.37 -28.21
C LYS A 477 16.55 -42.91 -29.01
N PRO A 478 17.77 -42.85 -28.45
CA PRO A 478 18.96 -43.40 -29.08
C PRO A 478 18.91 -44.93 -29.25
#